data_576f98eebdb02d6b9c4a2842108a8246
#
_entry.id   576f98eebdb02d6b9c4a2842108a8246
#
_cell.length_a   1.000
_cell.length_b   1.000
_cell.length_c   1.000
_cell.angle_alpha   90.00
_cell.angle_beta   90.00
_cell.angle_gamma   90.00
#
_symmetry.space_group_name_H-M   'P 1'
#
loop_
_entity.id
_entity.type
_entity.pdbx_description
1 polymer ?
#
loop_
_entity_poly.entity_id
_entity_poly.type
_entity_poly.pdbx_seq_one_letter_code
_entity_poly.pdbx_strand_id
1 'polypeptide(L)'
;MKLRRLLLGRKVMTNLDSIFKSRDITLPTMVHLVKAMVFPVVMHGCESWTVKKAEHWRIDAFELWCWRRLLRVPCTAKSSNQSILKEISLGCSLEGLMLKLKLQYFGYLMGRVDSLEKTLMLGGIGGRRRRGQPKMRWRDGITHSMDMSLSELQEFVMDREAWRAAIHGVANSWTQLRDWTELNPLLYSSSFPSAHNISIIQSRFLS
;
A
#
# COMPACT_ATOMS: atom_id res chain seq x y z
N MET A 1 0.72 6.72 -11.90
CA MET A 1 0.07 7.38 -10.74
C MET A 1 0.61 6.86 -9.39
N LYS A 2 0.68 5.56 -9.13
CA LYS A 2 1.16 4.93 -7.89
C LYS A 2 2.60 5.29 -7.54
N LEU A 3 3.54 5.20 -8.51
CA LEU A 3 4.94 5.56 -8.28
C LEU A 3 5.12 7.00 -7.79
N ARG A 4 4.33 7.94 -8.34
CA ARG A 4 4.34 9.35 -7.91
C ARG A 4 3.95 9.49 -6.43
N ARG A 5 3.01 8.66 -5.94
CA ARG A 5 2.59 8.67 -4.53
C ARG A 5 3.69 8.18 -3.60
N LEU A 6 4.42 7.13 -3.98
CA LEU A 6 5.58 6.66 -3.23
C LEU A 6 6.69 7.73 -3.16
N LEU A 7 6.93 8.44 -4.26
CA LEU A 7 7.89 9.56 -4.28
C LEU A 7 7.46 10.72 -3.37
N LEU A 8 6.17 11.06 -3.37
CA LEU A 8 5.64 12.06 -2.44
C LEU A 8 5.78 11.63 -0.99
N GLY A 9 5.47 10.37 -0.67
CA GLY A 9 5.69 9.80 0.66
C GLY A 9 7.16 9.88 1.10
N ARG A 10 8.11 9.61 0.18
CA ARG A 10 9.54 9.80 0.45
C ARG A 10 9.88 11.25 0.78
N LYS A 11 9.34 12.20 0.03
CA LYS A 11 9.57 13.64 0.30
C LYS A 11 9.06 14.02 1.68
N VAL A 12 7.85 13.59 2.05
CA VAL A 12 7.28 13.83 3.39
C VAL A 12 8.17 13.20 4.47
N MET A 13 8.58 11.93 4.28
CA MET A 13 9.48 11.25 5.22
C MET A 13 10.81 11.99 5.40
N THR A 14 11.36 12.56 4.32
CA THR A 14 12.59 13.36 4.38
C THR A 14 12.38 14.68 5.12
N ASN A 15 11.24 15.31 4.95
CA ASN A 15 10.91 16.55 5.68
C ASN A 15 10.75 16.32 7.20
N LEU A 16 10.42 15.10 7.62
CA LEU A 16 10.31 14.72 9.03
C LEU A 16 11.66 14.35 9.69
N ASP A 17 12.75 14.30 8.92
CA ASP A 17 14.07 13.90 9.44
C ASP A 17 14.56 14.75 10.63
N SER A 18 14.26 16.05 10.63
CA SER A 18 14.62 16.93 11.74
C SER A 18 13.92 16.51 13.03
N ILE A 19 12.66 16.12 12.93
CA ILE A 19 11.84 15.64 14.04
C ILE A 19 12.38 14.29 14.53
N PHE A 20 12.68 13.37 13.63
CA PHE A 20 13.20 12.04 13.98
C PHE A 20 14.62 12.08 14.57
N LYS A 21 15.36 13.18 14.40
CA LYS A 21 16.67 13.39 15.03
C LYS A 21 16.58 13.87 16.47
N SER A 22 15.43 14.38 16.91
CA SER A 22 15.23 14.80 18.30
C SER A 22 15.35 13.60 19.25
N ARG A 23 16.03 13.79 20.37
CA ARG A 23 16.18 12.78 21.43
C ARG A 23 14.96 12.68 22.35
N ASP A 24 14.09 13.68 22.30
CA ASP A 24 12.94 13.79 23.20
C ASP A 24 11.74 12.99 22.71
N ILE A 25 11.80 12.47 21.47
CA ILE A 25 10.69 11.76 20.85
C ILE A 25 10.92 10.25 20.94
N THR A 26 9.97 9.55 21.56
CA THR A 26 10.04 8.09 21.72
C THR A 26 9.78 7.36 20.39
N LEU A 27 10.31 6.15 20.24
CA LEU A 27 10.12 5.32 19.05
C LEU A 27 8.62 5.10 18.70
N PRO A 28 7.74 4.76 19.65
CA PRO A 28 6.31 4.64 19.35
C PRO A 28 5.68 5.92 18.78
N THR A 29 6.06 7.08 19.28
CA THR A 29 5.61 8.37 18.77
C THR A 29 6.09 8.61 17.34
N MET A 30 7.35 8.28 17.04
CA MET A 30 7.91 8.38 15.69
C MET A 30 7.17 7.46 14.71
N VAL A 31 6.89 6.22 15.12
CA VAL A 31 6.09 5.26 14.33
C VAL A 31 4.68 5.81 14.07
N HIS A 32 4.06 6.39 15.09
CA HIS A 32 2.75 7.02 14.94
C HIS A 32 2.77 8.18 13.94
N LEU A 33 3.80 9.04 13.99
CA LEU A 33 3.97 10.14 13.03
C LEU A 33 4.12 9.64 11.60
N VAL A 34 4.89 8.58 11.35
CA VAL A 34 4.99 7.98 10.01
C VAL A 34 3.63 7.49 9.53
N LYS A 35 2.89 6.77 10.39
CA LYS A 35 1.56 6.27 10.07
C LYS A 35 0.54 7.40 9.83
N ALA A 36 0.63 8.50 10.58
CA ALA A 36 -0.31 9.61 10.49
C ALA A 36 -0.01 10.59 9.36
N MET A 37 1.26 10.79 8.99
CA MET A 37 1.66 11.82 8.04
C MET A 37 2.16 11.26 6.69
N VAL A 38 2.91 10.16 6.71
CA VAL A 38 3.52 9.60 5.49
C VAL A 38 2.55 8.66 4.78
N PHE A 39 1.96 7.72 5.51
CA PHE A 39 1.08 6.70 4.93
C PHE A 39 -0.16 7.28 4.25
N PRO A 40 -0.88 8.28 4.78
CA PRO A 40 -2.03 8.87 4.09
C PRO A 40 -1.68 9.50 2.75
N VAL A 41 -0.50 10.11 2.62
CA VAL A 41 -0.02 10.68 1.36
C VAL A 41 0.17 9.59 0.30
N VAL A 42 0.70 8.43 0.70
CA VAL A 42 0.90 7.29 -0.20
C VAL A 42 -0.43 6.63 -0.54
N MET A 43 -1.28 6.43 0.45
CA MET A 43 -2.57 5.72 0.31
C MET A 43 -3.65 6.53 -0.39
N HIS A 44 -3.47 7.84 -0.56
CA HIS A 44 -4.52 8.70 -1.15
C HIS A 44 -5.01 8.17 -2.50
N GLY A 45 -6.28 7.81 -2.57
CA GLY A 45 -6.95 7.26 -3.74
C GLY A 45 -6.60 5.79 -4.03
N CYS A 46 -5.99 5.06 -3.07
CA CYS A 46 -5.56 3.67 -3.26
C CYS A 46 -6.73 2.69 -3.38
N GLU A 47 -7.90 3.05 -2.89
CA GLU A 47 -9.12 2.26 -2.96
C GLU A 47 -9.51 1.90 -4.40
N SER A 48 -9.24 2.80 -5.35
CA SER A 48 -9.51 2.57 -6.79
C SER A 48 -8.38 1.85 -7.53
N TRP A 49 -7.24 1.56 -6.87
CA TRP A 49 -6.10 1.00 -7.58
C TRP A 49 -6.23 -0.51 -7.83
N THR A 50 -5.84 -0.91 -9.03
CA THR A 50 -5.53 -2.30 -9.35
C THR A 50 -4.03 -2.50 -9.13
N VAL A 51 -3.64 -3.19 -8.07
CA VAL A 51 -2.23 -3.38 -7.71
C VAL A 51 -1.73 -4.68 -8.32
N LYS A 52 -0.66 -4.62 -9.11
CA LYS A 52 0.00 -5.78 -9.70
C LYS A 52 1.06 -6.33 -8.75
N LYS A 53 1.44 -7.60 -8.88
CA LYS A 53 2.46 -8.27 -8.05
C LYS A 53 3.76 -7.43 -7.92
N ALA A 54 4.27 -6.90 -9.01
CA ALA A 54 5.47 -6.04 -9.01
C ALA A 54 5.29 -4.70 -8.26
N GLU A 55 4.06 -4.22 -8.12
CA GLU A 55 3.77 -2.98 -7.40
C GLU A 55 3.65 -3.22 -5.89
N HIS A 56 3.20 -4.42 -5.48
CA HIS A 56 3.22 -4.86 -4.09
C HIS A 56 4.66 -4.77 -3.53
N TRP A 57 5.64 -5.35 -4.26
CA TRP A 57 7.05 -5.31 -3.87
C TRP A 57 7.59 -3.87 -3.68
N ARG A 58 7.14 -2.93 -4.51
CA ARG A 58 7.54 -1.51 -4.38
C ARG A 58 6.94 -0.84 -3.15
N ILE A 59 5.70 -1.19 -2.80
CA ILE A 59 5.03 -0.69 -1.60
C ILE A 59 5.77 -1.20 -0.37
N ASP A 60 6.15 -2.48 -0.34
CA ASP A 60 6.90 -3.11 0.74
C ASP A 60 8.28 -2.52 0.89
N ALA A 61 8.99 -2.38 -0.23
CA ALA A 61 10.31 -1.77 -0.24
C ALA A 61 10.25 -0.32 0.30
N PHE A 62 9.18 0.41 -0.02
CA PHE A 62 8.95 1.76 0.51
C PHE A 62 8.69 1.72 2.02
N GLU A 63 7.84 0.82 2.49
CA GLU A 63 7.53 0.68 3.92
C GLU A 63 8.79 0.34 4.73
N LEU A 64 9.56 -0.66 4.29
CA LEU A 64 10.83 -1.01 4.91
C LEU A 64 11.85 0.14 4.88
N TRP A 65 11.89 0.89 3.78
CA TRP A 65 12.74 2.07 3.70
C TRP A 65 12.37 3.12 4.75
N CYS A 66 11.07 3.35 4.99
CA CYS A 66 10.62 4.26 6.06
C CYS A 66 11.11 3.78 7.43
N TRP A 67 10.96 2.50 7.73
CA TRP A 67 11.35 1.93 9.02
C TRP A 67 12.86 1.92 9.23
N ARG A 68 13.65 1.53 8.21
CA ARG A 68 15.10 1.62 8.27
C ARG A 68 15.60 3.03 8.51
N ARG A 69 14.97 4.01 7.84
CA ARG A 69 15.32 5.43 8.02
C ARG A 69 15.00 5.91 9.44
N LEU A 70 13.84 5.53 9.97
CA LEU A 70 13.41 5.86 11.32
C LEU A 70 14.36 5.27 12.38
N LEU A 71 14.74 4.02 12.23
CA LEU A 71 15.69 3.33 13.12
C LEU A 71 17.16 3.69 12.84
N ARG A 72 17.44 4.53 11.84
CA ARG A 72 18.80 4.90 11.38
C ARG A 72 19.66 3.69 10.99
N VAL A 73 19.06 2.64 10.50
CA VAL A 73 19.75 1.44 10.02
C VAL A 73 20.12 1.63 8.56
N PRO A 74 21.43 1.72 8.21
CA PRO A 74 21.83 1.87 6.82
C PRO A 74 21.46 0.63 5.99
N CYS A 75 21.22 0.82 4.69
CA CYS A 75 20.90 -0.28 3.78
C CYS A 75 22.01 -1.34 3.69
N THR A 76 23.24 -0.95 3.99
CA THR A 76 24.42 -1.83 4.02
C THR A 76 24.51 -2.68 5.29
N ALA A 77 23.75 -2.34 6.34
CA ALA A 77 23.74 -3.14 7.57
C ALA A 77 23.13 -4.52 7.31
N LYS A 78 23.76 -5.55 7.86
CA LYS A 78 23.30 -6.95 7.77
C LYS A 78 22.05 -7.25 8.63
N SER A 79 21.30 -6.21 9.07
CA SER A 79 20.07 -6.39 9.82
C SER A 79 18.97 -6.96 8.93
N SER A 80 18.36 -8.06 9.39
CA SER A 80 17.25 -8.68 8.64
C SER A 80 16.01 -7.78 8.64
N ASN A 81 15.19 -7.90 7.60
CA ASN A 81 13.93 -7.16 7.53
C ASN A 81 12.99 -7.54 8.69
N GLN A 82 13.01 -8.81 9.11
CA GLN A 82 12.23 -9.30 10.24
C GLN A 82 12.63 -8.65 11.57
N SER A 83 13.93 -8.42 11.82
CA SER A 83 14.38 -7.76 13.04
C SER A 83 13.89 -6.32 13.12
N ILE A 84 13.90 -5.60 11.99
CA ILE A 84 13.38 -4.23 11.89
C ILE A 84 11.88 -4.18 12.17
N LEU A 85 11.11 -5.10 11.59
CA LEU A 85 9.67 -5.14 11.78
C LEU A 85 9.27 -5.53 13.21
N LYS A 86 10.02 -6.42 13.87
CA LYS A 86 9.84 -6.74 15.28
C LYS A 86 10.05 -5.52 16.17
N GLU A 87 11.09 -4.74 15.91
CA GLU A 87 11.41 -3.53 16.68
C GLU A 87 10.31 -2.45 16.55
N ILE A 88 9.72 -2.33 15.37
CA ILE A 88 8.64 -1.37 15.10
C ILE A 88 7.31 -1.82 15.70
N SER A 89 7.12 -3.11 16.01
CA SER A 89 5.86 -3.68 16.55
C SER A 89 4.64 -3.30 15.70
N LEU A 90 4.71 -3.59 14.41
CA LEU A 90 3.65 -3.23 13.45
C LEU A 90 2.35 -4.00 13.74
N GLY A 91 1.28 -3.28 14.03
CA GLY A 91 -0.07 -3.86 14.09
C GLY A 91 -0.63 -4.17 12.70
N CYS A 92 -0.35 -3.33 11.69
CA CYS A 92 -0.80 -3.52 10.32
C CYS A 92 0.19 -2.89 9.34
N SER A 93 0.54 -3.61 8.25
CA SER A 93 1.42 -3.13 7.19
C SER A 93 0.74 -2.05 6.35
N LEU A 94 1.53 -1.27 5.61
CA LEU A 94 1.01 -0.28 4.66
C LEU A 94 0.07 -0.93 3.64
N GLU A 95 0.42 -2.10 3.13
CA GLU A 95 -0.43 -2.82 2.19
C GLU A 95 -1.71 -3.35 2.84
N GLY A 96 -1.64 -3.87 4.08
CA GLY A 96 -2.83 -4.26 4.83
C GLY A 96 -3.78 -3.08 5.05
N LEU A 97 -3.25 -1.87 5.30
CA LEU A 97 -4.04 -0.64 5.39
C LEU A 97 -4.69 -0.27 4.04
N MET A 98 -3.94 -0.39 2.93
CA MET A 98 -4.48 -0.14 1.58
C MET A 98 -5.59 -1.14 1.23
N LEU A 99 -5.40 -2.41 1.57
CA LEU A 99 -6.42 -3.44 1.37
C LEU A 99 -7.67 -3.15 2.20
N LYS A 100 -7.49 -2.75 3.46
CA LYS A 100 -8.60 -2.33 4.34
C LYS A 100 -9.44 -1.22 3.69
N LEU A 101 -8.80 -0.16 3.20
CA LEU A 101 -9.49 0.95 2.52
C LEU A 101 -10.23 0.46 1.26
N LYS A 102 -9.60 -0.42 0.48
CA LYS A 102 -10.20 -0.99 -0.72
C LYS A 102 -11.43 -1.84 -0.41
N LEU A 103 -11.39 -2.65 0.64
CA LEU A 103 -12.53 -3.47 1.08
C LEU A 103 -13.65 -2.60 1.66
N GLN A 104 -13.32 -1.55 2.42
CA GLN A 104 -14.30 -0.58 2.90
C GLN A 104 -15.01 0.11 1.74
N TYR A 105 -14.26 0.53 0.72
CA TYR A 105 -14.83 1.15 -0.47
C TYR A 105 -15.70 0.17 -1.26
N PHE A 106 -15.30 -1.10 -1.37
CA PHE A 106 -16.12 -2.15 -1.97
C PHE A 106 -17.45 -2.32 -1.23
N GLY A 107 -17.45 -2.41 0.09
CA GLY A 107 -18.67 -2.50 0.89
C GLY A 107 -19.59 -1.29 0.68
N TYR A 108 -19.03 -0.08 0.60
CA TYR A 108 -19.77 1.13 0.28
C TYR A 108 -20.42 1.06 -1.12
N LEU A 109 -19.68 0.60 -2.13
CA LEU A 109 -20.21 0.44 -3.50
C LEU A 109 -21.34 -0.57 -3.57
N MET A 110 -21.22 -1.69 -2.85
CA MET A 110 -22.24 -2.75 -2.84
C MET A 110 -23.54 -2.28 -2.18
N GLY A 111 -23.46 -1.46 -1.15
CA GLY A 111 -24.62 -0.88 -0.47
C GLY A 111 -25.39 0.17 -1.28
N ARG A 112 -24.86 0.62 -2.42
CA ARG A 112 -25.56 1.53 -3.34
C ARG A 112 -26.38 0.77 -4.36
N VAL A 113 -27.63 1.15 -4.51
CA VAL A 113 -28.52 0.68 -5.58
C VAL A 113 -28.17 1.48 -6.84
N ASP A 114 -27.94 0.81 -7.97
CA ASP A 114 -27.81 1.37 -9.33
C ASP A 114 -26.93 2.63 -9.50
N SER A 115 -25.69 2.60 -9.00
CA SER A 115 -24.74 3.67 -9.29
C SER A 115 -23.89 3.36 -10.52
N LEU A 116 -23.66 4.39 -11.36
CA LEU A 116 -22.74 4.33 -12.49
C LEU A 116 -21.33 3.89 -12.04
N GLU A 117 -20.92 4.37 -10.88
CA GLU A 117 -19.65 4.02 -10.23
C GLU A 117 -19.54 2.51 -9.98
N LYS A 118 -20.59 1.88 -9.43
CA LYS A 118 -20.68 0.43 -9.23
C LYS A 118 -20.53 -0.33 -10.54
N THR A 119 -21.26 0.10 -11.58
CA THR A 119 -21.20 -0.49 -12.91
C THR A 119 -19.80 -0.39 -13.52
N LEU A 120 -19.14 0.76 -13.42
CA LEU A 120 -17.78 0.99 -13.90
C LEU A 120 -16.75 0.15 -13.16
N MET A 121 -16.79 0.13 -11.84
CA MET A 121 -15.81 -0.56 -11.01
C MET A 121 -15.93 -2.09 -11.10
N LEU A 122 -17.14 -2.60 -11.22
CA LEU A 122 -17.40 -4.03 -11.40
C LEU A 122 -17.19 -4.51 -12.85
N GLY A 123 -17.05 -3.58 -13.80
CA GLY A 123 -16.77 -3.89 -15.19
C GLY A 123 -17.98 -4.45 -15.95
N GLY A 124 -19.19 -4.02 -15.58
CA GLY A 124 -20.46 -4.39 -16.25
C GLY A 124 -20.70 -3.76 -17.62
N ILE A 125 -19.74 -2.95 -18.13
CA ILE A 125 -19.86 -2.35 -19.45
C ILE A 125 -19.50 -3.40 -20.51
N GLY A 126 -20.50 -3.82 -21.28
CA GLY A 126 -20.33 -4.68 -22.44
C GLY A 126 -19.50 -3.97 -23.51
N GLY A 127 -18.40 -4.57 -23.92
CA GLY A 127 -17.57 -4.08 -25.01
C GLY A 127 -16.87 -5.24 -25.72
N ARG A 128 -16.58 -5.08 -27.04
CA ARG A 128 -15.82 -6.08 -27.80
C ARG A 128 -14.48 -6.36 -27.11
N ARG A 129 -14.24 -7.60 -26.72
CA ARG A 129 -12.95 -8.04 -26.17
C ARG A 129 -11.83 -7.76 -27.18
N ARG A 130 -10.93 -6.85 -26.87
CA ARG A 130 -9.69 -6.68 -27.63
C ARG A 130 -8.82 -7.93 -27.45
N ARG A 131 -8.24 -8.44 -28.54
CA ARG A 131 -7.22 -9.51 -28.51
C ARG A 131 -6.03 -9.01 -27.68
N GLY A 132 -5.64 -9.74 -26.63
CA GLY A 132 -4.50 -9.42 -25.76
C GLY A 132 -4.60 -10.15 -24.42
N GLN A 133 -3.52 -10.13 -23.63
CA GLN A 133 -3.52 -10.71 -22.29
C GLN A 133 -4.62 -10.05 -21.43
N PRO A 134 -5.39 -10.85 -20.66
CA PRO A 134 -6.44 -10.33 -19.80
C PRO A 134 -5.81 -9.38 -18.75
N LYS A 135 -6.22 -8.12 -18.78
CA LYS A 135 -5.80 -7.15 -17.76
C LYS A 135 -6.51 -7.50 -16.46
N MET A 136 -5.75 -7.59 -15.38
CA MET A 136 -6.28 -7.71 -14.03
C MET A 136 -7.30 -6.60 -13.76
N ARG A 137 -8.52 -6.96 -13.40
CA ARG A 137 -9.59 -6.02 -13.07
C ARG A 137 -9.49 -5.62 -11.60
N TRP A 138 -10.06 -4.49 -11.25
CA TRP A 138 -10.08 -4.01 -9.87
C TRP A 138 -10.68 -5.01 -8.89
N ARG A 139 -11.81 -5.63 -9.27
CA ARG A 139 -12.52 -6.67 -8.50
C ARG A 139 -11.69 -7.92 -8.27
N ASP A 140 -10.86 -8.32 -9.23
CA ASP A 140 -10.04 -9.54 -9.14
C ASP A 140 -9.09 -9.50 -7.95
N GLY A 141 -8.59 -8.30 -7.60
CA GLY A 141 -7.77 -8.11 -6.40
C GLY A 141 -8.56 -8.25 -5.10
N ILE A 142 -9.88 -8.04 -5.11
CA ILE A 142 -10.75 -8.18 -3.94
C ILE A 142 -11.14 -9.65 -3.75
N THR A 143 -11.61 -10.30 -4.82
CA THR A 143 -11.96 -11.73 -4.79
C THR A 143 -10.76 -12.59 -4.37
N HIS A 144 -9.56 -12.27 -4.89
CA HIS A 144 -8.34 -12.97 -4.51
C HIS A 144 -7.95 -12.73 -3.04
N SER A 145 -8.10 -11.51 -2.52
CA SER A 145 -7.74 -11.20 -1.14
C SER A 145 -8.68 -11.78 -0.09
N MET A 146 -9.94 -12.03 -0.48
CA MET A 146 -10.96 -12.60 0.39
C MET A 146 -11.17 -14.10 0.15
N ASP A 147 -10.55 -14.66 -0.89
CA ASP A 147 -10.74 -16.05 -1.34
C ASP A 147 -12.22 -16.42 -1.55
N MET A 148 -12.98 -15.49 -2.12
CA MET A 148 -14.42 -15.60 -2.32
C MET A 148 -14.82 -15.17 -3.73
N SER A 149 -15.90 -15.75 -4.26
CA SER A 149 -16.49 -15.29 -5.52
C SER A 149 -17.17 -13.92 -5.36
N LEU A 150 -17.43 -13.24 -6.47
CA LEU A 150 -18.08 -11.91 -6.42
C LEU A 150 -19.51 -12.00 -5.86
N SER A 151 -20.25 -13.07 -6.15
CA SER A 151 -21.62 -13.30 -5.66
C SER A 151 -21.62 -13.49 -4.13
N GLU A 152 -20.74 -14.33 -3.62
CA GLU A 152 -20.57 -14.55 -2.18
C GLU A 152 -20.17 -13.26 -1.46
N LEU A 153 -19.24 -12.47 -2.04
CA LEU A 153 -18.85 -11.18 -1.48
C LEU A 153 -20.00 -10.17 -1.44
N GLN A 154 -20.86 -10.16 -2.47
CA GLN A 154 -22.03 -9.27 -2.49
C GLN A 154 -23.02 -9.62 -1.38
N GLU A 155 -23.27 -10.90 -1.17
CA GLU A 155 -24.14 -11.39 -0.09
C GLU A 155 -23.52 -11.10 1.29
N PHE A 156 -22.22 -11.37 1.43
CA PHE A 156 -21.49 -11.15 2.69
C PHE A 156 -21.46 -9.68 3.13
N VAL A 157 -21.37 -8.73 2.19
CA VAL A 157 -21.39 -7.28 2.48
C VAL A 157 -22.72 -6.82 3.08
N MET A 158 -23.82 -7.55 2.89
CA MET A 158 -25.13 -7.20 3.46
C MET A 158 -25.13 -7.32 4.97
N ASP A 159 -24.34 -8.22 5.56
CA ASP A 159 -24.05 -8.27 6.99
C ASP A 159 -22.93 -7.31 7.34
N ARG A 160 -23.29 -6.12 7.82
CA ARG A 160 -22.33 -5.04 8.11
C ARG A 160 -21.35 -5.38 9.23
N GLU A 161 -21.77 -6.16 10.23
CA GLU A 161 -20.91 -6.50 11.37
C GLU A 161 -19.90 -7.57 10.97
N ALA A 162 -20.36 -8.64 10.33
CA ALA A 162 -19.51 -9.69 9.80
C ALA A 162 -18.51 -9.11 8.78
N TRP A 163 -18.97 -8.21 7.89
CA TRP A 163 -18.10 -7.54 6.92
C TRP A 163 -17.00 -6.70 7.57
N ARG A 164 -17.33 -5.90 8.59
CA ARG A 164 -16.33 -5.11 9.33
C ARG A 164 -15.31 -6.00 10.04
N ALA A 165 -15.75 -7.06 10.69
CA ALA A 165 -14.86 -8.02 11.34
C ALA A 165 -13.91 -8.68 10.34
N ALA A 166 -14.45 -9.12 9.18
CA ALA A 166 -13.65 -9.73 8.12
C ALA A 166 -12.59 -8.78 7.56
N ILE A 167 -12.93 -7.50 7.29
CA ILE A 167 -11.97 -6.49 6.84
C ILE A 167 -10.79 -6.36 7.81
N HIS A 168 -11.06 -6.34 9.11
CA HIS A 168 -10.01 -6.25 10.12
C HIS A 168 -9.15 -7.53 10.16
N GLY A 169 -9.77 -8.69 10.07
CA GLY A 169 -9.08 -9.98 10.05
C GLY A 169 -8.15 -10.13 8.85
N VAL A 170 -8.65 -9.85 7.65
CA VAL A 170 -7.87 -9.94 6.40
C VAL A 170 -6.72 -8.95 6.39
N ALA A 171 -6.93 -7.69 6.80
CA ALA A 171 -5.87 -6.70 6.84
C ALA A 171 -4.71 -7.09 7.79
N ASN A 172 -5.02 -7.71 8.92
CA ASN A 172 -4.02 -8.21 9.85
C ASN A 172 -3.32 -9.48 9.34
N SER A 173 -4.06 -10.40 8.74
CA SER A 173 -3.53 -11.63 8.15
C SER A 173 -2.53 -11.35 7.03
N TRP A 174 -2.82 -10.39 6.17
CA TRP A 174 -1.90 -9.94 5.11
C TRP A 174 -0.57 -9.41 5.66
N THR A 175 -0.57 -8.84 6.84
CA THR A 175 0.65 -8.40 7.53
C THR A 175 1.49 -9.58 8.01
N GLN A 176 0.87 -10.69 8.44
CA GLN A 176 1.55 -11.85 8.99
C GLN A 176 2.04 -12.84 7.93
N LEU A 177 1.29 -12.99 6.82
CA LEU A 177 1.60 -13.96 5.75
C LEU A 177 2.76 -13.52 4.85
N ARG A 178 3.29 -12.33 5.04
CA ARG A 178 4.38 -11.82 4.21
C ARG A 178 5.70 -12.43 4.57
N ASP A 179 6.29 -13.12 3.64
CA ASP A 179 7.68 -13.52 3.74
C ASP A 179 8.59 -12.34 3.33
N TRP A 180 8.96 -11.55 4.35
CA TRP A 180 9.86 -10.42 4.20
C TRP A 180 11.31 -10.83 3.89
N THR A 181 11.59 -12.13 3.85
CA THR A 181 12.94 -12.67 3.58
C THR A 181 13.33 -12.51 2.11
N GLU A 182 12.36 -12.52 1.19
CA GLU A 182 12.60 -12.40 -0.26
C GLU A 182 12.94 -10.98 -0.74
N LEU A 183 12.76 -9.95 0.08
CA LEU A 183 13.09 -8.57 -0.30
C LEU A 183 14.60 -8.35 -0.30
N ASN A 184 15.22 -8.53 -1.46
CA ASN A 184 16.66 -8.31 -1.65
C ASN A 184 17.01 -6.83 -1.41
N PRO A 185 17.99 -6.51 -0.54
CA PRO A 185 18.45 -5.13 -0.29
C PRO A 185 18.93 -4.41 -1.56
N LEU A 186 19.40 -5.13 -2.58
CA LEU A 186 19.88 -4.57 -3.85
C LEU A 186 18.74 -3.97 -4.70
N LEU A 187 17.49 -4.42 -4.54
CA LEU A 187 16.33 -3.80 -5.19
C LEU A 187 16.00 -2.41 -4.61
N TYR A 188 16.52 -2.11 -3.44
CA TYR A 188 16.39 -0.81 -2.80
C TYR A 188 17.10 0.31 -3.55
N SER A 189 18.29 0.04 -4.12
CA SER A 189 19.09 1.03 -4.82
C SER A 189 18.68 1.22 -6.28
N SER A 190 18.23 0.15 -6.94
CA SER A 190 17.89 0.16 -8.37
C SER A 190 16.44 0.57 -8.67
N SER A 191 15.51 0.38 -7.73
CA SER A 191 14.10 0.71 -7.95
C SER A 191 13.77 2.19 -7.74
N PHE A 192 14.71 2.97 -7.18
CA PHE A 192 14.51 4.39 -6.93
C PHE A 192 15.77 5.17 -7.29
N PRO A 193 15.69 6.16 -8.18
CA PRO A 193 16.81 7.01 -8.50
C PRO A 193 17.33 7.70 -7.23
N SER A 194 18.65 7.73 -7.07
CA SER A 194 19.34 8.47 -6.01
C SER A 194 18.91 9.93 -6.02
N ALA A 195 18.95 10.60 -4.88
CA ALA A 195 18.55 12.01 -4.72
C ALA A 195 19.26 12.96 -5.72
N HIS A 196 20.44 12.56 -6.24
CA HIS A 196 21.18 13.32 -7.27
C HIS A 196 20.52 13.29 -8.66
N ASN A 197 19.67 12.32 -8.97
CA ASN A 197 18.99 12.22 -10.27
C ASN A 197 17.62 12.92 -10.30
N ILE A 198 17.16 13.48 -9.17
CA ILE A 198 15.87 14.20 -9.11
C ILE A 198 15.96 15.54 -9.85
N SER A 199 17.14 16.20 -9.88
CA SER A 199 17.33 17.45 -10.62
C SER A 199 17.20 17.29 -12.12
N ILE A 200 17.60 16.15 -12.67
CA ILE A 200 17.53 15.85 -14.13
C ILE A 200 16.09 15.53 -14.55
N ILE A 201 15.29 14.95 -13.67
CA ILE A 201 13.88 14.64 -13.97
C ILE A 201 13.01 15.92 -13.90
N GLN A 202 13.34 16.86 -13.01
CA GLN A 202 12.62 18.14 -12.92
C GLN A 202 12.85 19.05 -14.13
N SER A 203 14.04 19.03 -14.74
CA SER A 203 14.32 19.83 -15.94
C SER A 203 13.63 19.32 -17.21
N ARG A 204 13.20 18.05 -17.26
CA ARG A 204 12.48 17.46 -18.41
C ARG A 204 10.95 17.60 -18.36
N PHE A 205 10.40 18.06 -17.26
CA PHE A 205 8.94 18.25 -17.10
C PHE A 205 8.50 19.72 -17.05
N LEU A 206 9.45 20.66 -17.20
CA LEU A 206 9.19 22.11 -17.26
C LEU A 206 9.56 22.73 -18.61
N SER A 207 9.79 21.91 -19.63
CA SER A 207 9.94 22.34 -21.03
C SER A 207 8.75 21.71 -21.87
#